data_2418b5020d24f993ca6d6dff67722716
#
_entry.id   2418b5020d24f993ca6d6dff67722716
#
_cell.length_a   1.000
_cell.length_b   1.000
_cell.length_c   1.000
_cell.angle_alpha   90.00
_cell.angle_beta   90.00
_cell.angle_gamma   90.00
#
_symmetry.space_group_name_H-M   'P 1'
#
loop_
_entity.id
_entity.type
_entity.pdbx_description
1 polymer ?
#
loop_
_entity_poly.entity_id
_entity_poly.type
_entity_poly.pdbx_seq_one_letter_code
_entity_poly.pdbx_strand_id
1 'polypeptide(L)'
;MRRTAPPLLVSTNPASAQLLPRRELRTREASGYDELFVQELVHHCPTVLPVGEIEPAFSPVTSVCMELPLASGYLDNLLVTPRGDLVAVECKLWRNVEARREVIAQIIDYAKDLQALTYDGLETAIRQARNEPDFKLYAHACVGDEEPEPQLDETRFVDAVSRNLRRGRCLLVIVGDGIT
;
A
#
# COMPACT_ATOMS: atom_id res chain seq x y z
N MET A 1 -10.57 -13.76 -26.67
CA MET A 1 -10.07 -12.48 -26.18
C MET A 1 -11.28 -11.55 -25.98
N ARG A 2 -11.72 -11.28 -24.74
CA ARG A 2 -12.82 -10.33 -24.49
C ARG A 2 -12.32 -8.92 -24.80
N ARG A 3 -12.84 -8.29 -25.85
CA ARG A 3 -12.60 -6.88 -26.14
C ARG A 3 -13.46 -6.06 -25.18
N THR A 4 -12.86 -5.62 -24.06
CA THR A 4 -13.49 -4.61 -23.23
C THR A 4 -13.22 -3.24 -23.85
N ALA A 5 -14.26 -2.41 -23.93
CA ALA A 5 -14.09 -1.00 -24.33
C ALA A 5 -13.13 -0.29 -23.36
N PRO A 6 -12.33 0.66 -23.82
CA PRO A 6 -11.49 1.45 -22.94
C PRO A 6 -12.36 2.23 -21.94
N PRO A 7 -11.92 2.37 -20.68
CA PRO A 7 -12.65 3.13 -19.69
C PRO A 7 -12.71 4.61 -20.07
N LEU A 8 -13.83 5.27 -19.70
CA LEU A 8 -14.06 6.69 -19.90
C LEU A 8 -14.02 7.40 -18.53
N LEU A 9 -13.23 8.45 -18.43
CA LEU A 9 -13.34 9.41 -17.33
C LEU A 9 -14.42 10.43 -17.71
N VAL A 10 -15.53 10.46 -16.96
CA VAL A 10 -16.63 11.39 -17.19
C VAL A 10 -16.70 12.34 -16.00
N SER A 11 -16.55 13.64 -16.25
CA SER A 11 -16.83 14.67 -15.26
C SER A 11 -18.33 14.96 -15.16
N THR A 12 -18.72 15.85 -14.25
CA THR A 12 -20.11 16.34 -14.14
C THR A 12 -20.62 17.01 -15.43
N ASN A 13 -19.70 17.44 -16.32
CA ASN A 13 -20.01 17.92 -17.66
C ASN A 13 -19.82 16.76 -18.67
N PRO A 14 -20.90 16.22 -19.27
CA PRO A 14 -20.81 15.11 -20.22
C PRO A 14 -20.05 15.45 -21.51
N ALA A 15 -19.86 16.75 -21.80
CA ALA A 15 -19.06 17.20 -22.95
C ALA A 15 -17.54 17.07 -22.72
N SER A 16 -17.10 16.77 -21.50
CA SER A 16 -15.67 16.62 -21.13
C SER A 16 -15.25 15.17 -20.87
N ALA A 17 -15.94 14.21 -21.48
CA ALA A 17 -15.55 12.81 -21.39
C ALA A 17 -14.17 12.58 -22.02
N GLN A 18 -13.25 11.99 -21.24
CA GLN A 18 -11.91 11.64 -21.70
C GLN A 18 -11.78 10.12 -21.81
N LEU A 19 -11.34 9.66 -22.96
CA LEU A 19 -11.03 8.26 -23.19
C LEU A 19 -9.70 7.94 -22.52
N LEU A 20 -9.68 6.95 -21.60
CA LEU A 20 -8.45 6.52 -20.96
C LEU A 20 -7.80 5.41 -21.81
N PRO A 21 -6.66 5.68 -22.47
CA PRO A 21 -6.00 4.66 -23.25
C PRO A 21 -5.49 3.56 -22.35
N ARG A 22 -5.77 2.31 -22.71
CA ARG A 22 -5.18 1.16 -22.03
C ARG A 22 -3.67 1.19 -22.27
N ARG A 23 -2.91 1.20 -21.19
CA ARG A 23 -1.47 1.01 -21.26
C ARG A 23 -1.14 -0.45 -21.02
N GLU A 24 -0.33 -1.04 -21.89
CA GLU A 24 0.16 -2.41 -21.72
C GLU A 24 1.41 -2.37 -20.85
N LEU A 25 1.48 -3.30 -19.90
CA LEU A 25 2.67 -3.55 -19.10
C LEU A 25 3.71 -4.21 -20.01
N ARG A 26 4.77 -3.48 -20.35
CA ARG A 26 5.82 -3.97 -21.25
C ARG A 26 7.13 -4.17 -20.51
N THR A 27 7.87 -5.18 -20.99
CA THR A 27 9.25 -5.45 -20.59
C THR A 27 10.17 -4.27 -20.88
N ARG A 28 11.22 -4.12 -20.12
CA ARG A 28 12.27 -3.12 -19.98
C ARG A 28 12.69 -2.28 -21.22
N GLU A 29 12.30 -2.60 -22.44
CA GLU A 29 12.82 -1.98 -23.66
C GLU A 29 11.88 -1.04 -24.40
N ALA A 30 10.62 -0.88 -23.98
CA ALA A 30 9.69 0.05 -24.63
C ALA A 30 8.69 0.61 -23.65
N SER A 31 8.86 1.83 -23.15
CA SER A 31 7.88 2.73 -22.50
C SER A 31 6.75 2.02 -21.68
N GLY A 32 7.08 0.96 -20.98
CA GLY A 32 6.16 0.16 -20.18
C GLY A 32 6.28 0.49 -18.68
N TYR A 33 5.35 -0.01 -17.89
CA TYR A 33 5.45 0.01 -16.45
C TYR A 33 6.42 -1.07 -15.98
N ASP A 34 7.24 -0.74 -14.99
CA ASP A 34 7.96 -1.69 -14.16
C ASP A 34 7.29 -1.79 -12.78
N GLU A 35 7.81 -2.64 -11.93
CA GLU A 35 7.31 -2.79 -10.56
C GLU A 35 7.43 -1.47 -9.78
N LEU A 36 8.50 -0.72 -9.99
CA LEU A 36 8.71 0.59 -9.36
C LEU A 36 7.60 1.59 -9.69
N PHE A 37 7.14 1.64 -10.95
CA PHE A 37 6.01 2.49 -11.32
C PHE A 37 4.74 2.13 -10.55
N VAL A 38 4.48 0.85 -10.31
CA VAL A 38 3.31 0.40 -9.54
C VAL A 38 3.47 0.78 -8.07
N GLN A 39 4.66 0.62 -7.49
CA GLN A 39 4.97 1.04 -6.13
C GLN A 39 4.76 2.56 -5.96
N GLU A 40 5.31 3.38 -6.88
CA GLU A 40 5.12 4.83 -6.88
C GLU A 40 3.65 5.23 -7.01
N LEU A 41 2.89 4.55 -7.88
CA LEU A 41 1.46 4.79 -8.04
C LEU A 41 0.69 4.53 -6.73
N VAL A 42 0.96 3.41 -6.06
CA VAL A 42 0.36 3.07 -4.76
C VAL A 42 0.78 4.09 -3.70
N HIS A 43 2.04 4.51 -3.72
CA HIS A 43 2.56 5.48 -2.75
C HIS A 43 1.88 6.85 -2.88
N HIS A 44 1.79 7.37 -4.09
CA HIS A 44 1.23 8.71 -4.32
C HIS A 44 -0.30 8.74 -4.38
N CYS A 45 -0.92 7.62 -4.73
CA CYS A 45 -2.37 7.51 -4.90
C CYS A 45 -2.90 6.22 -4.23
N PRO A 46 -2.83 6.07 -2.89
CA PRO A 46 -3.24 4.83 -2.21
C PRO A 46 -4.71 4.45 -2.45
N THR A 47 -5.53 5.41 -2.86
CA THR A 47 -6.94 5.19 -3.25
C THR A 47 -7.11 4.35 -4.53
N VAL A 48 -6.04 4.06 -5.28
CA VAL A 48 -6.10 3.09 -6.39
C VAL A 48 -6.34 1.66 -5.89
N LEU A 49 -6.05 1.41 -4.61
CA LEU A 49 -6.33 0.14 -3.95
C LEU A 49 -7.74 0.17 -3.38
N PRO A 50 -8.60 -0.80 -3.72
CA PRO A 50 -9.96 -0.86 -3.19
C PRO A 50 -9.99 -1.42 -1.75
N VAL A 51 -9.14 -0.87 -0.87
CA VAL A 51 -8.97 -1.37 0.51
C VAL A 51 -10.31 -1.37 1.26
N GLY A 52 -11.08 -0.28 1.12
CA GLY A 52 -12.38 -0.17 1.78
C GLY A 52 -13.43 -1.16 1.27
N GLU A 53 -13.30 -1.65 0.04
CA GLU A 53 -14.17 -2.70 -0.52
C GLU A 53 -13.73 -4.10 -0.07
N ILE A 54 -12.42 -4.30 0.11
CA ILE A 54 -11.84 -5.57 0.57
C ILE A 54 -12.10 -5.76 2.07
N GLU A 55 -11.75 -4.77 2.86
CA GLU A 55 -11.89 -4.80 4.32
C GLU A 55 -12.13 -3.37 4.85
N PRO A 56 -13.39 -3.00 5.08
CA PRO A 56 -13.75 -1.63 5.49
C PRO A 56 -13.03 -1.15 6.77
N ALA A 57 -12.66 -2.08 7.65
CA ALA A 57 -11.92 -1.75 8.87
C ALA A 57 -10.53 -1.17 8.61
N PHE A 58 -9.96 -1.38 7.42
CA PHE A 58 -8.65 -0.86 7.01
C PHE A 58 -8.74 0.40 6.13
N SER A 59 -9.87 1.09 6.13
CA SER A 59 -10.08 2.32 5.36
C SER A 59 -10.50 3.47 6.30
N PRO A 60 -10.13 4.72 6.01
CA PRO A 60 -9.23 5.15 4.93
C PRO A 60 -7.76 4.82 5.20
N VAL A 61 -6.95 4.76 4.16
CA VAL A 61 -5.50 4.53 4.27
C VAL A 61 -4.69 5.73 3.81
N THR A 62 -3.56 5.95 4.49
CA THR A 62 -2.52 6.90 4.11
C THR A 62 -1.24 6.15 3.80
N SER A 63 -0.57 6.47 2.72
CA SER A 63 0.72 5.88 2.39
C SER A 63 1.81 6.38 3.33
N VAL A 64 2.59 5.48 3.90
CA VAL A 64 3.64 5.80 4.88
C VAL A 64 4.99 5.88 4.21
N CYS A 65 5.43 4.81 3.56
CA CYS A 65 6.73 4.77 2.88
C CYS A 65 6.73 3.68 1.81
N MET A 66 7.72 3.78 0.92
CA MET A 66 8.15 2.73 0.02
C MET A 66 9.39 2.05 0.60
N GLU A 67 9.67 0.81 0.13
CA GLU A 67 10.91 0.08 0.44
C GLU A 67 11.20 0.03 1.95
N LEU A 68 10.19 -0.35 2.77
CA LEU A 68 10.38 -0.48 4.21
C LEU A 68 11.38 -1.61 4.50
N PRO A 69 12.54 -1.33 5.15
CA PRO A 69 13.51 -2.36 5.47
C PRO A 69 13.01 -3.29 6.56
N LEU A 70 12.97 -4.58 6.27
CA LEU A 70 12.59 -5.67 7.17
C LEU A 70 13.70 -6.74 7.18
N ALA A 71 13.61 -7.70 8.09
CA ALA A 71 14.63 -8.75 8.21
C ALA A 71 14.74 -9.63 6.94
N SER A 72 13.62 -9.88 6.27
CA SER A 72 13.56 -10.71 5.05
C SER A 72 13.75 -9.92 3.75
N GLY A 73 13.89 -8.59 3.79
CA GLY A 73 14.05 -7.75 2.60
C GLY A 73 13.39 -6.38 2.73
N TYR A 74 12.83 -5.89 1.63
CA TYR A 74 12.18 -4.58 1.58
C TYR A 74 10.72 -4.76 1.17
N LEU A 75 9.79 -4.30 2.03
CA LEU A 75 8.38 -4.26 1.69
C LEU A 75 8.10 -3.06 0.78
N ASP A 76 7.49 -3.31 -0.36
CA ASP A 76 7.28 -2.29 -1.41
C ASP A 76 6.55 -1.05 -0.92
N ASN A 77 5.41 -1.22 -0.26
CA ASN A 77 4.67 -0.09 0.33
C ASN A 77 4.07 -0.46 1.69
N LEU A 78 4.19 0.45 2.64
CA LEU A 78 3.46 0.42 3.90
C LEU A 78 2.40 1.52 3.91
N LEU A 79 1.16 1.16 4.24
CA LEU A 79 0.08 2.11 4.46
C LEU A 79 -0.45 1.97 5.89
N VAL A 80 -1.10 3.01 6.40
CA VAL A 80 -1.67 3.04 7.74
C VAL A 80 -3.04 3.70 7.74
N THR A 81 -3.93 3.27 8.64
CA THR A 81 -5.18 3.96 8.92
C THR A 81 -5.02 4.94 10.10
N PRO A 82 -5.88 5.95 10.25
CA PRO A 82 -5.91 6.80 11.45
C PRO A 82 -6.19 6.02 12.75
N ARG A 83 -6.66 4.77 12.66
CA ARG A 83 -6.90 3.86 13.79
C ARG A 83 -5.71 2.95 14.11
N GLY A 84 -4.58 3.09 13.39
CA GLY A 84 -3.39 2.29 13.60
C GLY A 84 -3.44 0.88 13.00
N ASP A 85 -4.32 0.64 12.02
CA ASP A 85 -4.29 -0.59 11.24
C ASP A 85 -3.26 -0.45 10.11
N LEU A 86 -2.50 -1.51 9.86
CA LEU A 86 -1.42 -1.51 8.87
C LEU A 86 -1.82 -2.30 7.63
N VAL A 87 -1.44 -1.79 6.47
CA VAL A 87 -1.59 -2.47 5.17
C VAL A 87 -0.22 -2.62 4.54
N ALA A 88 0.21 -3.85 4.34
CA ALA A 88 1.43 -4.21 3.65
C ALA A 88 1.12 -4.52 2.19
N VAL A 89 1.78 -3.84 1.28
CA VAL A 89 1.55 -4.00 -0.17
C VAL A 89 2.82 -4.48 -0.84
N GLU A 90 2.69 -5.52 -1.63
CA GLU A 90 3.73 -6.06 -2.50
C GLU A 90 3.30 -5.92 -3.96
N CYS A 91 4.16 -5.37 -4.80
CA CYS A 91 3.91 -5.09 -6.20
C CYS A 91 4.66 -6.08 -7.07
N LYS A 92 3.95 -6.87 -7.89
CA LYS A 92 4.58 -7.88 -8.73
C LYS A 92 3.99 -7.95 -10.12
N LEU A 93 4.83 -7.85 -11.13
CA LEU A 93 4.44 -8.12 -12.50
C LEU A 93 4.41 -9.64 -12.75
N TRP A 94 3.22 -10.16 -13.08
CA TRP A 94 3.01 -11.59 -13.29
C TRP A 94 3.62 -12.07 -14.61
N ARG A 95 4.87 -12.50 -14.57
CA ARG A 95 5.55 -13.03 -15.78
C ARG A 95 5.41 -14.55 -15.92
N ASN A 96 5.23 -15.26 -14.80
CA ASN A 96 5.10 -16.73 -14.79
C ASN A 96 4.41 -17.23 -13.50
N VAL A 97 4.12 -18.54 -13.45
CA VAL A 97 3.47 -19.19 -12.29
C VAL A 97 4.38 -19.24 -11.06
N GLU A 98 5.71 -19.27 -11.24
CA GLU A 98 6.67 -19.31 -10.13
C GLU A 98 6.68 -17.99 -9.38
N ALA A 99 6.61 -16.87 -10.09
CA ALA A 99 6.51 -15.53 -9.48
C ALA A 99 5.31 -15.40 -8.52
N ARG A 100 4.22 -16.14 -8.77
CA ARG A 100 3.04 -16.14 -7.87
C ARG A 100 3.32 -16.78 -6.52
N ARG A 101 4.10 -17.87 -6.49
CA ARG A 101 4.46 -18.55 -5.24
C ARG A 101 5.47 -17.74 -4.44
N GLU A 102 6.41 -17.14 -5.13
CA GLU A 102 7.45 -16.31 -4.53
C GLU A 102 6.85 -15.09 -3.83
N VAL A 103 5.95 -14.34 -4.49
CA VAL A 103 5.35 -13.15 -3.89
C VAL A 103 4.46 -13.47 -2.68
N ILE A 104 3.76 -14.62 -2.69
CA ILE A 104 2.96 -15.04 -1.55
C ILE A 104 3.86 -15.38 -0.35
N ALA A 105 4.97 -16.09 -0.59
CA ALA A 105 5.93 -16.40 0.46
C ALA A 105 6.56 -15.10 1.01
N GLN A 106 6.96 -14.20 0.14
CA GLN A 106 7.59 -12.93 0.46
C GLN A 106 6.68 -12.05 1.35
N ILE A 107 5.42 -11.85 0.97
CA ILE A 107 4.52 -11.01 1.77
C ILE A 107 4.17 -11.63 3.12
N ILE A 108 4.17 -12.98 3.22
CA ILE A 108 3.99 -13.67 4.50
C ILE A 108 5.22 -13.49 5.39
N ASP A 109 6.43 -13.56 4.83
CA ASP A 109 7.65 -13.31 5.59
C ASP A 109 7.71 -11.86 6.10
N TYR A 110 7.31 -10.89 5.30
CA TYR A 110 7.16 -9.49 5.74
C TYR A 110 6.13 -9.33 6.85
N ALA A 111 5.00 -10.04 6.79
CA ALA A 111 4.02 -10.02 7.87
C ALA A 111 4.60 -10.55 9.19
N LYS A 112 5.43 -11.60 9.15
CA LYS A 112 6.16 -12.13 10.32
C LYS A 112 7.18 -11.13 10.86
N ASP A 113 7.92 -10.47 9.97
CA ASP A 113 8.90 -9.46 10.34
C ASP A 113 8.22 -8.25 10.99
N LEU A 114 7.11 -7.77 10.43
CA LEU A 114 6.29 -6.72 11.03
C LEU A 114 5.79 -7.13 12.42
N GLN A 115 5.34 -8.37 12.60
CA GLN A 115 4.89 -8.89 13.90
C GLN A 115 6.01 -8.88 14.96
N ALA A 116 7.26 -9.02 14.55
CA ALA A 116 8.41 -8.99 15.43
C ALA A 116 8.82 -7.58 15.88
N LEU A 117 8.32 -6.53 15.21
CA LEU A 117 8.66 -5.16 15.54
C LEU A 117 7.86 -4.64 16.73
N THR A 118 8.49 -3.75 17.49
CA THR A 118 7.80 -2.80 18.38
C THR A 118 7.36 -1.57 17.59
N TYR A 119 6.51 -0.71 18.19
CA TYR A 119 6.15 0.58 17.58
C TYR A 119 7.40 1.41 17.24
N ASP A 120 8.33 1.54 18.20
CA ASP A 120 9.57 2.30 18.00
C ASP A 120 10.47 1.68 16.91
N GLY A 121 10.49 0.35 16.84
CA GLY A 121 11.21 -0.38 15.79
C GLY A 121 10.61 -0.11 14.41
N LEU A 122 9.29 -0.14 14.29
CA LEU A 122 8.57 0.20 13.06
C LEU A 122 8.83 1.66 12.66
N GLU A 123 8.68 2.60 13.59
CA GLU A 123 8.92 4.03 13.30
C GLU A 123 10.37 4.30 12.91
N THR A 124 11.33 3.56 13.49
CA THR A 124 12.75 3.64 13.10
C THR A 124 12.97 3.13 11.68
N ALA A 125 12.39 2.00 11.31
CA ALA A 125 12.46 1.48 9.94
C ALA A 125 11.82 2.44 8.92
N ILE A 126 10.69 3.07 9.28
CA ILE A 126 10.04 4.07 8.44
C ILE A 126 10.94 5.31 8.26
N ARG A 127 11.56 5.82 9.32
CA ARG A 127 12.51 6.94 9.23
C ARG A 127 13.67 6.63 8.29
N GLN A 128 14.16 5.41 8.34
CA GLN A 128 15.21 4.95 7.43
C GLN A 128 14.73 4.92 5.98
N ALA A 129 13.56 4.31 5.72
CA ALA A 129 12.98 4.23 4.37
C ALA A 129 12.72 5.61 3.75
N ARG A 130 12.24 6.56 4.56
CA ARG A 130 11.91 7.92 4.13
C ARG A 130 13.11 8.85 4.08
N ASN A 131 14.23 8.46 4.70
CA ASN A 131 15.36 9.36 4.99
C ASN A 131 14.93 10.64 5.74
N GLU A 132 13.98 10.48 6.69
CA GLU A 132 13.41 11.55 7.51
C GLU A 132 13.58 11.21 9.00
N PRO A 133 14.63 11.69 9.68
CA PRO A 133 14.93 11.32 11.08
C PRO A 133 13.84 11.73 12.08
N ASP A 134 13.14 12.83 11.81
CA ASP A 134 12.12 13.40 12.69
C ASP A 134 10.70 12.93 12.36
N PHE A 135 10.53 11.97 11.43
CA PHE A 135 9.24 11.45 11.06
C PHE A 135 8.49 10.84 12.25
N LYS A 136 7.20 11.14 12.34
CA LYS A 136 6.27 10.63 13.36
C LYS A 136 5.08 9.96 12.69
N LEU A 137 4.94 8.66 12.92
CA LEU A 137 3.88 7.87 12.29
C LEU A 137 2.48 8.34 12.68
N TYR A 138 2.26 8.67 13.97
CA TYR A 138 0.98 9.21 14.44
C TYR A 138 0.59 10.50 13.71
N ALA A 139 1.48 11.48 13.71
CA ALA A 139 1.23 12.76 13.06
C ALA A 139 0.91 12.59 11.56
N HIS A 140 1.61 11.67 10.90
CA HIS A 140 1.41 11.37 9.47
C HIS A 140 0.07 10.67 9.21
N ALA A 141 -0.33 9.72 10.07
CA ALA A 141 -1.58 8.97 9.93
C ALA A 141 -2.84 9.82 10.15
N CYS A 142 -2.72 10.90 10.95
CA CYS A 142 -3.82 11.79 11.32
C CYS A 142 -3.92 13.05 10.44
N VAL A 143 -3.05 13.21 9.43
CA VAL A 143 -3.13 14.32 8.46
C VAL A 143 -4.12 13.94 7.36
N GLY A 144 -5.35 14.41 7.47
CA GLY A 144 -6.38 14.29 6.44
C GLY A 144 -7.45 15.36 6.64
N ASP A 145 -7.89 15.99 5.55
CA ASP A 145 -8.86 17.10 5.55
C ASP A 145 -10.31 16.67 5.92
N GLU A 146 -10.56 15.37 5.98
CA GLU A 146 -11.83 14.83 6.41
C GLU A 146 -11.67 14.22 7.80
N GLU A 147 -12.27 14.81 8.82
CA GLU A 147 -12.31 14.28 10.18
C GLU A 147 -13.03 12.92 10.21
N PRO A 148 -12.30 11.79 10.24
CA PRO A 148 -12.96 10.52 10.54
C PRO A 148 -13.26 10.48 12.05
N GLU A 149 -14.49 10.22 12.38
CA GLU A 149 -15.01 9.96 13.73
C GLU A 149 -14.18 8.93 14.52
N PRO A 150 -14.00 9.07 15.81
CA PRO A 150 -13.15 10.05 16.49
C PRO A 150 -11.68 9.68 16.29
N GLN A 151 -10.84 10.64 15.98
CA GLN A 151 -9.40 10.45 15.93
C GLN A 151 -8.88 9.89 17.26
N LEU A 152 -8.06 8.84 17.19
CA LEU A 152 -7.33 8.36 18.37
C LEU A 152 -6.33 9.44 18.80
N ASP A 153 -6.19 9.65 20.12
CA ASP A 153 -5.02 10.35 20.61
C ASP A 153 -3.74 9.53 20.36
N GLU A 154 -2.58 10.19 20.45
CA GLU A 154 -1.29 9.55 20.15
C GLU A 154 -1.08 8.27 20.97
N THR A 155 -1.42 8.28 22.26
CA THR A 155 -1.25 7.12 23.13
C THR A 155 -2.07 5.94 22.65
N ARG A 156 -3.34 6.18 22.34
CA ARG A 156 -4.25 5.13 21.85
C ARG A 156 -3.85 4.62 20.46
N PHE A 157 -3.34 5.52 19.61
CA PHE A 157 -2.82 5.13 18.30
C PHE A 157 -1.59 4.22 18.45
N VAL A 158 -0.60 4.62 19.27
CA VAL A 158 0.60 3.82 19.58
C VAL A 158 0.21 2.44 20.15
N ASP A 159 -0.76 2.41 21.07
CA ASP A 159 -1.28 1.16 21.64
C ASP A 159 -1.97 0.29 20.58
N ALA A 160 -2.72 0.90 19.66
CA ALA A 160 -3.41 0.20 18.57
C ALA A 160 -2.39 -0.44 17.60
N VAL A 161 -1.42 0.33 17.11
CA VAL A 161 -0.35 -0.18 16.24
C VAL A 161 0.44 -1.30 16.95
N SER A 162 0.86 -1.06 18.21
CA SER A 162 1.61 -2.05 18.99
C SER A 162 0.83 -3.35 19.18
N ARG A 163 -0.47 -3.26 19.42
CA ARG A 163 -1.35 -4.44 19.55
C ARG A 163 -1.50 -5.17 18.22
N ASN A 164 -1.66 -4.43 17.11
CA ASN A 164 -1.80 -5.00 15.77
C ASN A 164 -0.52 -5.71 15.34
N LEU A 165 0.65 -5.11 15.57
CA LEU A 165 1.96 -5.76 15.35
C LEU A 165 2.05 -7.07 16.13
N ARG A 166 1.89 -7.06 17.45
CA ARG A 166 1.98 -8.27 18.29
C ARG A 166 1.02 -9.38 17.88
N ARG A 167 -0.14 -9.04 17.34
CA ARG A 167 -1.15 -10.01 16.88
C ARG A 167 -0.94 -10.45 15.42
N GLY A 168 0.02 -9.87 14.72
CA GLY A 168 0.17 -10.07 13.28
C GLY A 168 -1.05 -9.59 12.49
N ARG A 169 -1.79 -8.61 13.02
CA ARG A 169 -2.95 -8.04 12.34
C ARG A 169 -2.51 -6.97 11.36
N CYS A 170 -2.37 -7.38 10.11
CA CYS A 170 -2.02 -6.54 8.98
C CYS A 170 -2.82 -7.01 7.77
N LEU A 171 -3.35 -6.08 6.98
CA LEU A 171 -3.91 -6.43 5.68
C LEU A 171 -2.77 -6.63 4.69
N LEU A 172 -2.73 -7.79 4.04
CA LEU A 172 -1.71 -8.11 3.04
C LEU A 172 -2.33 -7.94 1.65
N VAL A 173 -1.75 -7.08 0.83
CA VAL A 173 -2.23 -6.78 -0.52
C VAL A 173 -1.13 -7.08 -1.52
N ILE A 174 -1.46 -7.85 -2.53
CA ILE A 174 -0.58 -8.09 -3.68
C ILE A 174 -1.16 -7.34 -4.88
N VAL A 175 -0.37 -6.44 -5.44
CA VAL A 175 -0.74 -5.67 -6.63
C VAL A 175 0.03 -6.22 -7.82
N GLY A 176 -0.69 -6.62 -8.86
CA GLY A 176 -0.06 -7.19 -10.04
C GLY A 176 -0.87 -7.02 -11.31
N ASP A 177 -0.19 -7.16 -12.44
CA ASP A 177 -0.82 -7.21 -13.74
C ASP A 177 -1.40 -8.62 -14.02
N GLY A 178 -2.63 -8.70 -14.50
CA GLY A 178 -3.19 -9.95 -15.00
C GLY A 178 -3.43 -11.05 -13.96
N ILE A 179 -3.84 -10.68 -12.75
CA ILE A 179 -4.39 -11.65 -11.79
C ILE A 179 -5.70 -12.19 -12.37
N THR A 180 -5.67 -13.41 -12.92
CA THR A 180 -6.83 -14.11 -13.51
C THR A 180 -7.08 -15.41 -12.78
#